data_773b19a97f219b9180943357e509175a
#
_entry.id   773b19a97f219b9180943357e509175a
#
_cell.length_a   1.000
_cell.length_b   1.000
_cell.length_c   1.000
_cell.angle_alpha   90.00
_cell.angle_beta   90.00
_cell.angle_gamma   90.00
#
_symmetry.space_group_name_H-M   'P 1'
#
loop_
_entity.id
_entity.type
_entity.pdbx_description
1 polymer ?
#
loop_
_entity_poly.entity_id
_entity_poly.type
_entity_poly.pdbx_seq_one_letter_code
_entity_poly.pdbx_strand_id
1 'polypeptide(L)'
;MKSFKTISTLFAVAIIATGLSSCDKTDYPDRFHATDGVPTVYSIRYANSDTFIEQAFMEEVVCILGENLRSVHEIWFNDQQAILNTSYITDNTLLVQVPKTMPVVTTDKIYLKTTSEETVEYSFRVLPPAPRVQRISFEYAEDGQEVIIYGNYFYQKSDSPLKIEFPNADAGTIADEDITLTSVKVKVPAGAQSGKIKISTASGTSASEFVFRDDRGLLFDFDGTNGLYTANKGWHAASLSDGGIGGSQCLMLDGSGESFTADGSDWHDGSCHFEYWAGNWQDPETYGTWDGRRLNDIVDFTNFGSMVLKFEVKIPEDHPWTGCPMQIIFSDVTLVSNGSAGVKDIYGNTLAGCNNTYFNDASISLPRYIWRPWADGMIHTSGEWVTVSFPISDFSSFWDGSPATGKLTKESFANLELFFAAGSTSEGSPCSPIVYIDNIRAVPAK
;
A
#
# COMPACT_ATOMS: atom_id res chain seq x y z
N MET A 1 -12.52 46.44 69.95
CA MET A 1 -11.64 47.52 70.44
C MET A 1 -10.68 47.90 69.36
N LYS A 2 -10.73 49.21 68.94
CA LYS A 2 -9.81 50.00 68.05
C LYS A 2 -9.77 49.58 66.55
N SER A 3 -10.60 50.17 65.84
CA SER A 3 -10.60 51.26 64.86
C SER A 3 -9.22 51.85 64.54
N PHE A 4 -8.81 51.79 63.28
CA PHE A 4 -8.00 52.85 62.65
C PHE A 4 -8.35 53.07 61.17
N LYS A 5 -8.56 54.28 60.90
CA LYS A 5 -9.10 55.04 59.80
C LYS A 5 -8.26 54.99 58.53
N THR A 6 -8.99 54.99 57.43
CA THR A 6 -8.80 55.54 56.10
C THR A 6 -7.80 56.71 56.00
N ILE A 7 -6.90 56.66 55.03
CA ILE A 7 -6.38 57.85 54.32
C ILE A 7 -6.39 57.53 52.83
N SER A 8 -7.29 58.20 52.14
CA SER A 8 -7.31 58.31 50.68
C SER A 8 -6.20 59.21 50.23
N THR A 9 -5.34 58.73 49.33
CA THR A 9 -4.44 59.60 48.55
C THR A 9 -4.74 59.33 47.06
N LEU A 10 -5.44 60.31 46.49
CA LEU A 10 -5.58 60.41 45.04
C LEU A 10 -4.18 60.66 44.43
N PHE A 11 -3.68 59.70 43.69
CA PHE A 11 -2.62 59.96 42.70
C PHE A 11 -3.27 59.99 41.32
N ALA A 12 -3.42 61.20 40.77
CA ALA A 12 -3.71 61.40 39.39
C ALA A 12 -2.50 60.96 38.57
N VAL A 13 -2.54 59.78 38.00
CA VAL A 13 -1.58 59.35 37.00
C VAL A 13 -2.07 59.91 35.65
N ALA A 14 -1.40 60.92 35.16
CA ALA A 14 -1.51 61.39 33.79
C ALA A 14 -0.99 60.26 32.86
N ILE A 15 -1.92 59.53 32.27
CA ILE A 15 -1.59 58.58 31.18
C ILE A 15 -1.19 59.44 29.98
N ILE A 16 0.12 59.57 29.78
CA ILE A 16 0.67 59.99 28.50
C ILE A 16 0.31 58.85 27.53
N ALA A 17 -0.71 59.08 26.69
CA ALA A 17 -0.98 58.29 25.52
C ALA A 17 0.18 58.53 24.51
N THR A 18 1.32 57.88 24.75
CA THR A 18 2.24 57.63 23.66
C THR A 18 1.53 56.65 22.74
N GLY A 19 1.09 57.18 21.62
CA GLY A 19 0.59 56.35 20.53
C GLY A 19 1.63 55.27 20.25
N LEU A 20 1.28 54.04 20.60
CA LEU A 20 1.85 52.87 19.99
C LEU A 20 1.42 52.96 18.53
N SER A 21 2.17 53.69 17.73
CA SER A 21 2.27 53.46 16.30
C SER A 21 2.65 51.99 16.19
N SER A 22 1.65 51.12 16.15
CA SER A 22 1.81 49.75 15.67
C SER A 22 2.64 49.86 14.41
N CYS A 23 3.77 49.22 14.38
CA CYS A 23 4.52 48.96 13.16
C CYS A 23 3.64 48.13 12.23
N ASP A 24 2.67 48.76 11.62
CA ASP A 24 1.81 48.20 10.58
C ASP A 24 2.39 48.53 9.20
N LYS A 25 3.71 48.63 9.17
CA LYS A 25 4.52 48.72 7.95
C LYS A 25 5.61 47.67 7.98
N THR A 26 5.26 46.43 8.23
CA THR A 26 5.88 45.40 7.44
C THR A 26 5.21 45.51 6.07
N ASP A 27 5.85 46.27 5.18
CA ASP A 27 5.69 46.05 3.75
C ASP A 27 6.08 44.61 3.49
N TYR A 28 5.13 43.71 3.71
CA TYR A 28 5.13 42.43 2.99
C TYR A 28 4.81 42.85 1.55
N PRO A 29 5.80 42.88 0.65
CA PRO A 29 5.48 43.03 -0.74
C PRO A 29 4.50 41.91 -1.06
N ASP A 30 3.36 42.27 -1.66
CA ASP A 30 2.46 41.35 -2.29
C ASP A 30 1.50 40.54 -1.39
N ARG A 31 0.75 41.19 -0.50
CA ARG A 31 -0.58 40.71 -0.22
C ARG A 31 -1.34 40.66 -1.54
N PHE A 32 -1.85 39.47 -1.89
CA PHE A 32 -2.70 39.34 -3.08
C PHE A 32 -3.87 40.33 -3.00
N HIS A 33 -3.95 41.22 -3.97
CA HIS A 33 -5.09 42.11 -4.18
C HIS A 33 -5.70 41.73 -5.52
N ALA A 34 -6.94 41.27 -5.49
CA ALA A 34 -7.70 41.05 -6.71
C ALA A 34 -7.87 42.38 -7.48
N THR A 35 -7.82 42.30 -8.79
CA THR A 35 -8.05 43.43 -9.70
C THR A 35 -9.35 43.18 -10.50
N ASP A 36 -9.91 44.23 -11.09
CA ASP A 36 -11.15 44.15 -11.87
C ASP A 36 -10.91 44.08 -13.39
N GLY A 37 -9.65 43.95 -13.80
CA GLY A 37 -9.31 43.90 -15.23
C GLY A 37 -9.69 42.58 -15.88
N VAL A 38 -10.03 42.63 -17.17
CA VAL A 38 -10.22 41.41 -17.97
C VAL A 38 -8.86 40.76 -18.24
N PRO A 39 -8.64 39.50 -17.89
CA PRO A 39 -7.36 38.86 -18.09
C PRO A 39 -7.07 38.64 -19.58
N THR A 40 -5.82 38.79 -19.97
CA THR A 40 -5.31 38.41 -21.27
C THR A 40 -4.24 37.36 -21.12
N VAL A 41 -4.39 36.23 -21.80
CA VAL A 41 -3.35 35.16 -21.81
C VAL A 41 -2.52 35.31 -23.08
N TYR A 42 -1.22 35.45 -22.91
CA TYR A 42 -0.27 35.52 -24.04
C TYR A 42 0.30 34.16 -24.39
N SER A 43 0.67 33.40 -23.38
CA SER A 43 1.27 32.07 -23.56
C SER A 43 1.25 31.27 -22.26
N ILE A 44 1.49 29.99 -22.37
CA ILE A 44 1.65 29.08 -21.24
C ILE A 44 2.99 28.37 -21.37
N ARG A 45 3.68 28.12 -20.26
CA ARG A 45 4.93 27.39 -20.20
C ARG A 45 4.95 26.42 -19.02
N TYR A 46 5.89 25.52 -19.00
CA TYR A 46 6.16 24.76 -17.76
C TYR A 46 6.64 25.66 -16.64
N ALA A 47 6.28 25.35 -15.41
CA ALA A 47 6.69 26.14 -14.25
C ALA A 47 8.22 26.18 -14.05
N ASN A 48 8.91 25.14 -14.45
CA ASN A 48 10.35 24.93 -14.28
C ASN A 48 11.17 25.14 -15.58
N SER A 49 10.57 25.66 -16.65
CA SER A 49 11.20 25.84 -17.95
C SER A 49 10.61 27.04 -18.68
N ASP A 50 11.41 27.69 -19.51
CA ASP A 50 10.94 28.76 -20.40
C ASP A 50 10.33 28.25 -21.74
N THR A 51 10.12 26.94 -21.86
CA THR A 51 9.52 26.34 -23.03
C THR A 51 8.02 26.63 -23.04
N PHE A 52 7.54 27.32 -24.08
CA PHE A 52 6.11 27.54 -24.31
C PHE A 52 5.44 26.25 -24.79
N ILE A 53 4.22 26.03 -24.30
CA ILE A 53 3.45 24.82 -24.53
C ILE A 53 2.00 25.15 -24.89
N GLU A 54 1.39 24.29 -25.70
CA GLU A 54 -0.04 24.34 -26.05
C GLU A 54 -0.81 23.17 -25.41
N GLN A 55 -0.08 22.31 -24.67
CA GLN A 55 -0.63 21.16 -23.97
C GLN A 55 0.25 20.78 -22.76
N ALA A 56 -0.37 20.18 -21.74
CA ALA A 56 0.32 19.59 -20.60
C ALA A 56 -0.37 18.32 -20.14
N PHE A 57 0.35 17.46 -19.43
CA PHE A 57 -0.26 16.33 -18.75
C PHE A 57 -1.03 16.79 -17.51
N MET A 58 -2.03 16.00 -17.15
CA MET A 58 -2.68 16.13 -15.86
C MET A 58 -1.63 16.09 -14.75
N GLU A 59 -1.90 16.80 -13.64
CA GLU A 59 -1.00 16.94 -12.48
C GLU A 59 0.27 17.78 -12.72
N GLU A 60 0.59 18.21 -13.93
CA GLU A 60 1.70 19.13 -14.17
C GLU A 60 1.38 20.56 -13.72
N VAL A 61 2.41 21.28 -13.27
CA VAL A 61 2.28 22.68 -12.92
C VAL A 61 2.69 23.54 -14.11
N VAL A 62 1.77 24.39 -14.53
CA VAL A 62 1.96 25.33 -15.65
C VAL A 62 1.99 26.76 -15.14
N CYS A 63 2.69 27.62 -15.88
CA CYS A 63 2.74 29.04 -15.68
C CYS A 63 2.04 29.75 -16.84
N ILE A 64 0.92 30.38 -16.56
CA ILE A 64 0.19 31.22 -17.50
C ILE A 64 0.83 32.61 -17.46
N LEU A 65 1.16 33.13 -18.62
CA LEU A 65 1.72 34.47 -18.82
C LEU A 65 0.69 35.37 -19.49
N GLY A 66 0.53 36.57 -18.94
CA GLY A 66 -0.53 37.46 -19.47
C GLY A 66 -0.53 38.83 -18.80
N GLU A 67 -1.71 39.45 -18.76
CA GLU A 67 -2.01 40.70 -18.06
C GLU A 67 -3.33 40.54 -17.29
N ASN A 68 -3.47 41.33 -16.22
CA ASN A 68 -4.67 41.33 -15.35
C ASN A 68 -4.98 39.95 -14.73
N LEU A 69 -3.98 39.08 -14.54
CA LEU A 69 -4.21 37.73 -14.03
C LEU A 69 -4.62 37.70 -12.55
N ARG A 70 -4.44 38.80 -11.80
CA ARG A 70 -4.97 38.96 -10.43
C ARG A 70 -6.50 39.08 -10.36
N SER A 71 -7.18 39.29 -11.50
CA SER A 71 -8.64 39.30 -11.57
C SER A 71 -9.23 37.88 -11.59
N VAL A 72 -8.42 36.85 -11.84
CA VAL A 72 -8.87 35.46 -11.97
C VAL A 72 -9.11 34.88 -10.59
N HIS A 73 -10.35 34.43 -10.33
CA HIS A 73 -10.72 33.77 -9.10
C HIS A 73 -11.05 32.26 -9.29
N GLU A 74 -11.37 31.85 -10.52
CA GLU A 74 -11.51 30.45 -10.91
C GLU A 74 -10.79 30.21 -12.22
N ILE A 75 -10.20 29.02 -12.32
CA ILE A 75 -9.63 28.50 -13.56
C ILE A 75 -10.09 27.07 -13.80
N TRP A 76 -10.49 26.81 -15.02
CA TRP A 76 -10.99 25.51 -15.44
C TRP A 76 -10.17 25.01 -16.63
N PHE A 77 -9.80 23.75 -16.59
CA PHE A 77 -9.22 23.03 -17.72
C PHE A 77 -10.27 22.08 -18.24
N ASN A 78 -10.79 22.33 -19.45
CA ASN A 78 -12.03 21.70 -19.93
C ASN A 78 -13.18 21.96 -18.93
N ASP A 79 -13.75 20.90 -18.34
CA ASP A 79 -14.80 20.95 -17.31
C ASP A 79 -14.29 20.71 -15.90
N GLN A 80 -12.96 20.71 -15.68
CA GLN A 80 -12.35 20.44 -14.39
C GLN A 80 -11.74 21.71 -13.78
N GLN A 81 -12.23 22.07 -12.59
CA GLN A 81 -11.70 23.23 -11.86
C GLN A 81 -10.34 22.94 -11.23
N ALA A 82 -9.39 23.82 -11.45
CA ALA A 82 -8.09 23.78 -10.78
C ALA A 82 -8.11 24.58 -9.47
N ILE A 83 -7.25 24.17 -8.53
CA ILE A 83 -7.09 24.88 -7.26
C ILE A 83 -6.14 26.05 -7.46
N LEU A 84 -6.60 27.26 -7.19
CA LEU A 84 -5.79 28.47 -7.22
C LEU A 84 -5.16 28.73 -5.84
N ASN A 85 -3.86 29.03 -5.85
CA ASN A 85 -3.17 29.56 -4.69
C ASN A 85 -2.75 31.01 -4.98
N THR A 86 -3.36 31.96 -4.27
CA THR A 86 -3.14 33.39 -4.49
C THR A 86 -1.68 33.82 -4.30
N SER A 87 -0.87 33.04 -3.56
CA SER A 87 0.57 33.30 -3.42
C SER A 87 1.35 33.11 -4.72
N TYR A 88 0.78 32.43 -5.69
CA TYR A 88 1.37 32.15 -6.99
C TYR A 88 0.71 32.92 -8.14
N ILE A 89 -0.02 33.98 -7.81
CA ILE A 89 -0.68 34.84 -8.79
C ILE A 89 -0.11 36.26 -8.69
N THR A 90 0.48 36.72 -9.77
CA THR A 90 0.85 38.12 -9.99
C THR A 90 -0.05 38.69 -11.10
N ASP A 91 0.11 39.97 -11.44
CA ASP A 91 -0.64 40.54 -12.54
C ASP A 91 -0.26 39.94 -13.90
N ASN A 92 0.98 39.46 -14.03
CA ASN A 92 1.53 38.95 -15.29
C ASN A 92 1.79 37.44 -15.31
N THR A 93 1.70 36.75 -14.16
CA THR A 93 1.96 35.31 -14.06
C THR A 93 0.97 34.63 -13.14
N LEU A 94 0.50 33.45 -13.51
CA LEU A 94 -0.35 32.59 -12.70
C LEU A 94 0.18 31.17 -12.79
N LEU A 95 0.67 30.61 -11.66
CA LEU A 95 1.04 29.21 -11.59
C LEU A 95 -0.14 28.40 -11.08
N VAL A 96 -0.45 27.33 -11.79
CA VAL A 96 -1.56 26.42 -11.45
C VAL A 96 -1.23 25.00 -11.85
N GLN A 97 -1.67 24.06 -11.02
CA GLN A 97 -1.58 22.64 -11.36
C GLN A 97 -2.78 22.24 -12.23
N VAL A 98 -2.51 21.56 -13.34
CA VAL A 98 -3.55 20.95 -14.17
C VAL A 98 -4.29 19.90 -13.33
N PRO A 99 -5.63 19.90 -13.31
CA PRO A 99 -6.41 18.98 -12.50
C PRO A 99 -6.03 17.51 -12.74
N LYS A 100 -6.10 16.71 -11.67
CA LYS A 100 -5.87 15.26 -11.72
C LYS A 100 -7.09 14.45 -12.14
N THR A 101 -8.26 15.08 -12.20
CA THR A 101 -9.52 14.43 -12.58
C THR A 101 -9.68 14.47 -14.09
N MET A 102 -10.02 13.33 -14.68
CA MET A 102 -10.31 13.25 -16.12
C MET A 102 -11.51 14.13 -16.45
N PRO A 103 -11.45 14.95 -17.52
CA PRO A 103 -12.59 15.71 -17.98
C PRO A 103 -13.69 14.78 -18.52
N VAL A 104 -14.93 15.07 -18.18
CA VAL A 104 -16.11 14.43 -18.77
C VAL A 104 -16.37 15.03 -20.14
N VAL A 105 -16.18 16.36 -20.27
CA VAL A 105 -16.31 17.10 -21.52
C VAL A 105 -14.94 17.69 -21.90
N THR A 106 -14.39 17.24 -23.01
CA THR A 106 -13.12 17.76 -23.53
C THR A 106 -13.41 18.91 -24.52
N THR A 107 -12.97 20.12 -24.15
CA THR A 107 -13.10 21.32 -24.98
C THR A 107 -11.78 21.79 -25.58
N ASP A 108 -10.65 21.22 -25.09
CA ASP A 108 -9.29 21.67 -25.40
C ASP A 108 -9.08 23.16 -25.10
N LYS A 109 -9.69 23.65 -23.98
CA LYS A 109 -9.61 25.04 -23.54
C LYS A 109 -9.36 25.16 -22.04
N ILE A 110 -8.75 26.28 -21.68
CA ILE A 110 -8.74 26.81 -20.32
C ILE A 110 -9.75 27.95 -20.25
N TYR A 111 -10.50 28.01 -19.16
CA TYR A 111 -11.46 29.07 -18.88
C TYR A 111 -10.99 29.80 -17.61
N LEU A 112 -10.71 31.09 -17.76
CA LEU A 112 -10.38 31.98 -16.65
C LEU A 112 -11.60 32.80 -16.31
N LYS A 113 -12.14 32.65 -15.10
CA LYS A 113 -13.30 33.43 -14.62
C LYS A 113 -12.86 34.52 -13.68
N THR A 114 -13.38 35.71 -13.90
CA THR A 114 -13.08 36.89 -13.11
C THR A 114 -14.10 37.11 -11.99
N THR A 115 -13.75 37.93 -11.01
CA THR A 115 -14.66 38.38 -9.95
C THR A 115 -15.89 39.13 -10.49
N SER A 116 -15.82 39.66 -11.71
CA SER A 116 -16.95 40.30 -12.45
C SER A 116 -17.75 39.31 -13.28
N GLU A 117 -17.54 37.99 -13.09
CA GLU A 117 -18.21 36.91 -13.81
C GLU A 117 -17.90 36.83 -15.32
N GLU A 118 -16.92 37.57 -15.80
CA GLU A 118 -16.44 37.40 -17.16
C GLU A 118 -15.62 36.13 -17.30
N THR A 119 -15.73 35.45 -18.45
CA THR A 119 -14.98 34.25 -18.77
C THR A 119 -14.11 34.47 -19.99
N VAL A 120 -12.79 34.27 -19.81
CA VAL A 120 -11.83 34.32 -20.91
C VAL A 120 -11.42 32.91 -21.27
N GLU A 121 -11.45 32.58 -22.54
CA GLU A 121 -11.06 31.26 -23.06
C GLU A 121 -9.68 31.34 -23.70
N TYR A 122 -8.89 30.28 -23.49
CA TYR A 122 -7.59 30.08 -24.14
C TYR A 122 -7.47 28.64 -24.62
N SER A 123 -7.01 28.43 -25.85
CA SER A 123 -6.82 27.09 -26.42
C SER A 123 -5.65 26.39 -25.74
N PHE A 124 -5.92 25.25 -25.08
CA PHE A 124 -4.92 24.46 -24.39
C PHE A 124 -5.41 23.04 -24.18
N ARG A 125 -4.60 22.07 -24.54
CA ARG A 125 -4.94 20.65 -24.45
C ARG A 125 -4.44 20.04 -23.15
N VAL A 126 -5.33 19.37 -22.43
CA VAL A 126 -4.97 18.51 -21.30
C VAL A 126 -4.79 17.07 -21.76
N LEU A 127 -3.65 16.49 -21.47
CA LEU A 127 -3.32 15.11 -21.83
C LEU A 127 -3.39 14.24 -20.57
N PRO A 128 -4.15 13.13 -20.58
CA PRO A 128 -3.97 12.10 -19.56
C PRO A 128 -2.56 11.52 -19.66
N PRO A 129 -1.89 11.21 -18.55
CA PRO A 129 -0.61 10.53 -18.59
C PRO A 129 -0.76 9.09 -19.09
N ALA A 130 0.36 8.43 -19.38
CA ALA A 130 0.37 7.00 -19.66
C ALA A 130 -0.23 6.22 -18.47
N PRO A 131 -0.86 5.06 -18.72
CA PRO A 131 -1.48 4.28 -17.65
C PRO A 131 -0.43 3.84 -16.63
N ARG A 132 -0.84 3.67 -15.36
CA ARG A 132 -0.01 3.04 -14.33
C ARG A 132 -0.65 1.73 -13.94
N VAL A 133 0.12 0.64 -13.96
CA VAL A 133 -0.35 -0.73 -13.71
C VAL A 133 0.26 -1.20 -12.39
N GLN A 134 -0.50 -1.11 -11.29
CA GLN A 134 0.05 -1.24 -9.94
C GLN A 134 -0.10 -2.64 -9.35
N ARG A 135 -1.26 -3.27 -9.51
CA ARG A 135 -1.55 -4.61 -8.98
C ARG A 135 -2.61 -5.31 -9.81
N ILE A 136 -2.74 -6.60 -9.61
CA ILE A 136 -3.81 -7.45 -10.13
C ILE A 136 -4.48 -8.17 -8.96
N SER A 137 -5.75 -8.51 -9.11
CA SER A 137 -6.50 -9.21 -8.05
C SER A 137 -5.91 -10.58 -7.72
N PHE A 138 -5.37 -11.27 -8.72
CA PHE A 138 -4.79 -12.59 -8.56
C PHE A 138 -3.61 -12.77 -9.54
N GLU A 139 -2.38 -12.85 -9.01
CA GLU A 139 -1.17 -12.96 -9.83
C GLU A 139 -0.98 -14.35 -10.46
N TYR A 140 -1.58 -15.41 -9.91
CA TYR A 140 -1.49 -16.79 -10.42
C TYR A 140 -2.73 -17.26 -11.16
N ALA A 141 -3.57 -16.35 -11.63
CA ALA A 141 -4.79 -16.70 -12.34
C ALA A 141 -4.49 -17.57 -13.57
N GLU A 142 -5.34 -18.56 -13.76
CA GLU A 142 -5.26 -19.49 -14.89
C GLU A 142 -5.82 -18.88 -16.17
N ASP A 143 -5.49 -19.50 -17.31
CA ASP A 143 -6.03 -19.10 -18.59
C ASP A 143 -7.57 -19.17 -18.58
N GLY A 144 -8.20 -18.08 -19.00
CA GLY A 144 -9.65 -17.93 -19.02
C GLY A 144 -10.28 -17.42 -17.71
N GLN A 145 -9.55 -17.39 -16.59
CA GLN A 145 -10.03 -16.75 -15.36
C GLN A 145 -10.16 -15.24 -15.53
N GLU A 146 -11.18 -14.68 -14.88
CA GLU A 146 -11.40 -13.23 -14.81
C GLU A 146 -10.57 -12.64 -13.68
N VAL A 147 -9.86 -11.56 -13.96
CA VAL A 147 -9.07 -10.80 -13.00
C VAL A 147 -9.34 -9.31 -13.15
N ILE A 148 -9.04 -8.56 -12.09
CA ILE A 148 -9.10 -7.11 -12.10
C ILE A 148 -7.69 -6.58 -11.98
N ILE A 149 -7.28 -5.78 -12.97
CA ILE A 149 -6.02 -5.04 -12.93
C ILE A 149 -6.32 -3.64 -12.37
N TYR A 150 -5.56 -3.22 -11.36
CA TYR A 150 -5.71 -1.93 -10.69
C TYR A 150 -4.54 -1.00 -11.01
N GLY A 151 -4.85 0.27 -11.10
CA GLY A 151 -3.86 1.28 -11.40
C GLY A 151 -4.49 2.67 -11.58
N ASN A 152 -3.99 3.44 -12.53
CA ASN A 152 -4.53 4.76 -12.85
C ASN A 152 -4.51 5.01 -14.35
N TYR A 153 -5.39 5.92 -14.79
CA TYR A 153 -5.49 6.40 -16.18
C TYR A 153 -5.80 5.30 -17.19
N PHE A 154 -6.64 4.35 -16.80
CA PHE A 154 -7.21 3.37 -17.72
C PHE A 154 -8.40 3.99 -18.42
N TYR A 155 -8.30 4.16 -19.71
CA TYR A 155 -9.39 4.68 -20.54
C TYR A 155 -9.18 4.21 -21.98
N GLN A 156 -10.26 4.21 -22.74
CA GLN A 156 -10.21 3.98 -24.18
C GLN A 156 -10.97 5.05 -24.95
N LYS A 157 -10.65 5.15 -26.23
CA LYS A 157 -11.36 5.98 -27.20
C LYS A 157 -11.76 5.10 -28.37
N SER A 158 -12.78 5.51 -29.12
CA SER A 158 -13.27 4.74 -30.27
C SER A 158 -12.21 4.50 -31.35
N ASP A 159 -11.27 5.44 -31.50
CA ASP A 159 -10.15 5.39 -32.45
C ASP A 159 -8.84 4.85 -31.82
N SER A 160 -8.81 4.66 -30.52
CA SER A 160 -7.66 4.16 -29.75
C SER A 160 -8.14 3.32 -28.58
N PRO A 161 -8.51 2.05 -28.81
CA PRO A 161 -8.96 1.16 -27.74
C PRO A 161 -7.83 0.86 -26.76
N LEU A 162 -8.21 0.65 -25.49
CA LEU A 162 -7.29 0.16 -24.48
C LEU A 162 -6.85 -1.26 -24.85
N LYS A 163 -5.54 -1.51 -24.77
CA LYS A 163 -4.96 -2.83 -25.04
C LYS A 163 -4.26 -3.36 -23.81
N ILE A 164 -4.43 -4.65 -23.54
CA ILE A 164 -3.78 -5.36 -22.44
C ILE A 164 -3.02 -6.55 -23.03
N GLU A 165 -1.70 -6.52 -22.86
CA GLU A 165 -0.81 -7.58 -23.27
C GLU A 165 -0.29 -8.31 -22.04
N PHE A 166 -0.72 -9.54 -21.85
CA PHE A 166 -0.06 -10.47 -20.96
C PHE A 166 1.23 -10.99 -21.62
N PRO A 167 2.21 -11.46 -20.84
CA PRO A 167 3.39 -12.06 -21.43
C PRO A 167 2.99 -13.19 -22.38
N ASN A 168 3.43 -13.10 -23.64
CA ASN A 168 3.15 -14.01 -24.73
C ASN A 168 1.69 -14.11 -25.21
N ALA A 169 0.76 -13.29 -24.72
CA ALA A 169 -0.64 -13.35 -25.12
C ALA A 169 -1.34 -11.99 -25.03
N ASP A 170 -2.27 -11.72 -25.95
CA ASP A 170 -3.09 -10.51 -25.97
C ASP A 170 -4.47 -10.81 -25.40
N ALA A 171 -4.97 -9.93 -24.54
CA ALA A 171 -6.28 -10.09 -23.93
C ALA A 171 -7.47 -9.82 -24.88
N GLY A 172 -7.18 -9.31 -26.08
CA GLY A 172 -8.21 -8.98 -27.07
C GLY A 172 -8.95 -7.69 -26.73
N THR A 173 -10.20 -7.61 -27.18
CA THR A 173 -11.04 -6.42 -27.00
C THR A 173 -11.63 -6.39 -25.59
N ILE A 174 -11.51 -5.24 -24.92
CA ILE A 174 -12.08 -4.99 -23.58
C ILE A 174 -13.35 -4.15 -23.76
N ALA A 175 -14.43 -4.55 -23.09
CA ALA A 175 -15.68 -3.82 -23.13
C ALA A 175 -15.61 -2.52 -22.31
N ASP A 176 -16.37 -1.48 -22.71
CA ASP A 176 -16.36 -0.18 -22.02
C ASP A 176 -16.79 -0.31 -20.55
N GLU A 177 -17.75 -1.18 -20.26
CA GLU A 177 -18.27 -1.44 -18.91
C GLU A 177 -17.24 -2.10 -17.97
N ASP A 178 -16.21 -2.73 -18.53
CA ASP A 178 -15.13 -3.37 -17.76
C ASP A 178 -13.97 -2.40 -17.44
N ILE A 179 -14.04 -1.17 -17.92
CA ILE A 179 -12.99 -0.17 -17.76
C ILE A 179 -13.47 0.95 -16.85
N THR A 180 -12.68 1.22 -15.80
CA THR A 180 -12.76 2.43 -15.01
C THR A 180 -11.41 3.14 -15.06
N LEU A 181 -11.31 4.38 -14.56
CA LEU A 181 -10.03 5.10 -14.53
C LEU A 181 -8.97 4.42 -13.66
N THR A 182 -9.39 3.55 -12.73
CA THR A 182 -8.51 2.92 -11.73
C THR A 182 -8.51 1.41 -11.76
N SER A 183 -9.34 0.79 -12.59
CA SER A 183 -9.41 -0.66 -12.73
C SER A 183 -9.85 -1.07 -14.12
N VAL A 184 -9.41 -2.25 -14.53
CA VAL A 184 -9.92 -2.92 -15.72
C VAL A 184 -10.12 -4.40 -15.43
N LYS A 185 -11.31 -4.90 -15.78
CA LYS A 185 -11.67 -6.31 -15.67
C LYS A 185 -11.33 -7.01 -16.97
N VAL A 186 -10.64 -8.13 -16.87
CA VAL A 186 -10.14 -8.84 -18.06
C VAL A 186 -10.05 -10.34 -17.79
N LYS A 187 -10.24 -11.15 -18.83
CA LYS A 187 -9.93 -12.58 -18.78
C LYS A 187 -8.47 -12.81 -19.16
N VAL A 188 -7.80 -13.66 -18.40
CA VAL A 188 -6.43 -14.08 -18.73
C VAL A 188 -6.47 -14.81 -20.07
N PRO A 189 -5.72 -14.35 -21.08
CA PRO A 189 -5.71 -14.98 -22.40
C PRO A 189 -5.01 -16.34 -22.38
N ALA A 190 -5.43 -17.22 -23.27
CA ALA A 190 -4.80 -18.53 -23.42
C ALA A 190 -3.33 -18.40 -23.80
N GLY A 191 -2.46 -19.15 -23.11
CA GLY A 191 -1.02 -19.14 -23.32
C GLY A 191 -0.27 -18.00 -22.64
N ALA A 192 -0.91 -17.25 -21.74
CA ALA A 192 -0.25 -16.28 -20.91
C ALA A 192 0.85 -16.92 -20.06
N GLN A 193 2.02 -16.31 -20.03
CA GLN A 193 3.21 -16.78 -19.30
C GLN A 193 3.58 -15.85 -18.15
N SER A 194 4.60 -16.22 -17.37
CA SER A 194 5.18 -15.36 -16.35
C SER A 194 5.79 -14.09 -16.95
N GLY A 195 5.59 -12.95 -16.33
CA GLY A 195 6.19 -11.69 -16.74
C GLY A 195 5.33 -10.46 -16.46
N LYS A 196 5.78 -9.31 -16.95
CA LYS A 196 5.07 -8.04 -16.76
C LYS A 196 3.94 -7.87 -17.76
N ILE A 197 2.76 -7.49 -17.27
CA ILE A 197 1.61 -7.11 -18.10
C ILE A 197 1.83 -5.70 -18.63
N LYS A 198 1.48 -5.45 -19.88
CA LYS A 198 1.51 -4.12 -20.49
C LYS A 198 0.12 -3.62 -20.76
N ILE A 199 -0.14 -2.36 -20.45
CA ILE A 199 -1.38 -1.66 -20.80
C ILE A 199 -1.03 -0.45 -21.66
N SER A 200 -1.75 -0.33 -22.77
CA SER A 200 -1.64 0.78 -23.72
C SER A 200 -2.96 1.54 -23.81
N THR A 201 -2.86 2.85 -23.78
CA THR A 201 -3.96 3.80 -24.03
C THR A 201 -3.52 4.78 -25.12
N ALA A 202 -4.39 5.71 -25.51
CA ALA A 202 -4.02 6.80 -26.41
C ALA A 202 -2.86 7.68 -25.88
N SER A 203 -2.59 7.63 -24.55
CA SER A 203 -1.53 8.43 -23.91
C SER A 203 -0.18 7.69 -23.80
N GLY A 204 -0.12 6.43 -24.17
CA GLY A 204 1.11 5.64 -24.12
C GLY A 204 0.93 4.25 -23.51
N THR A 205 2.06 3.57 -23.33
CA THR A 205 2.13 2.20 -22.82
C THR A 205 2.95 2.15 -21.55
N SER A 206 2.48 1.39 -20.55
CA SER A 206 3.23 1.10 -19.33
C SER A 206 3.21 -0.39 -19.01
N ALA A 207 4.28 -0.87 -18.39
CA ALA A 207 4.36 -2.21 -17.85
C ALA A 207 3.93 -2.22 -16.36
N SER A 208 3.43 -3.37 -15.89
CA SER A 208 3.06 -3.56 -14.50
C SER A 208 4.24 -3.38 -13.54
N GLU A 209 3.95 -2.90 -12.34
CA GLU A 209 4.90 -2.84 -11.24
C GLU A 209 5.15 -4.24 -10.65
N PHE A 210 4.23 -5.17 -10.83
CA PHE A 210 4.31 -6.58 -10.43
C PHE A 210 4.65 -7.50 -11.62
N VAL A 211 4.96 -8.74 -11.33
CA VAL A 211 5.14 -9.83 -12.31
C VAL A 211 3.98 -10.80 -12.16
N PHE A 212 3.27 -11.04 -13.25
CA PHE A 212 2.21 -12.05 -13.33
C PHE A 212 2.84 -13.45 -13.30
N ARG A 213 2.29 -14.38 -12.50
CA ARG A 213 2.82 -15.72 -12.24
C ARG A 213 4.31 -15.68 -11.85
N ASP A 214 4.62 -14.83 -10.83
CA ASP A 214 5.99 -14.61 -10.37
C ASP A 214 6.47 -15.77 -9.51
N ASP A 215 7.36 -16.58 -10.04
CA ASP A 215 8.00 -17.71 -9.35
C ASP A 215 9.35 -17.33 -8.70
N ARG A 216 9.80 -16.08 -8.89
CA ARG A 216 11.01 -15.59 -8.23
C ARG A 216 10.77 -15.48 -6.73
N GLY A 217 11.77 -15.81 -5.95
CA GLY A 217 11.70 -15.69 -4.50
C GLY A 217 10.62 -16.56 -3.84
N LEU A 218 10.16 -17.63 -4.51
CA LEU A 218 9.22 -18.59 -3.98
C LEU A 218 9.82 -19.28 -2.76
N LEU A 219 9.11 -19.21 -1.62
CA LEU A 219 9.48 -19.86 -0.37
C LEU A 219 8.66 -21.13 -0.15
N PHE A 220 7.34 -21.03 -0.21
CA PHE A 220 6.42 -22.15 0.03
C PHE A 220 5.33 -22.16 -1.05
N ASP A 221 5.29 -23.24 -1.83
CA ASP A 221 4.18 -23.61 -2.70
C ASP A 221 3.41 -24.82 -2.14
N PHE A 222 3.85 -25.33 -1.00
CA PHE A 222 3.33 -26.51 -0.32
C PHE A 222 3.32 -27.81 -1.14
N ASP A 223 3.82 -27.77 -2.37
CA ASP A 223 4.05 -28.91 -3.27
C ASP A 223 5.49 -29.39 -3.26
N GLY A 224 6.38 -28.66 -2.60
CA GLY A 224 7.79 -29.04 -2.40
C GLY A 224 8.70 -28.65 -3.54
N THR A 225 8.34 -27.74 -4.42
CA THR A 225 9.12 -27.32 -5.59
C THR A 225 10.52 -26.82 -5.20
N ASN A 226 10.66 -26.09 -4.10
CA ASN A 226 11.94 -25.58 -3.58
C ASN A 226 12.50 -26.40 -2.42
N GLY A 227 11.88 -27.53 -2.10
CA GLY A 227 12.26 -28.39 -0.99
C GLY A 227 11.67 -28.01 0.35
N LEU A 228 10.85 -26.95 0.42
CA LEU A 228 10.12 -26.53 1.62
C LEU A 228 8.62 -26.91 1.48
N TYR A 229 8.28 -28.14 1.79
CA TYR A 229 6.94 -28.72 1.55
C TYR A 229 6.20 -29.11 2.83
N THR A 230 6.50 -28.48 3.94
CA THR A 230 5.81 -28.79 5.19
C THR A 230 4.89 -27.63 5.59
N ALA A 231 3.73 -27.97 6.09
CA ALA A 231 2.81 -27.00 6.70
C ALA A 231 3.28 -26.59 8.09
N ASN A 232 4.18 -27.37 8.70
CA ASN A 232 4.49 -27.23 10.10
C ASN A 232 5.78 -27.95 10.44
N LYS A 233 6.69 -27.32 11.14
CA LYS A 233 7.95 -27.90 11.64
C LYS A 233 8.12 -27.77 13.15
N GLY A 234 7.15 -27.20 13.81
CA GLY A 234 7.11 -27.13 15.26
C GLY A 234 6.10 -28.10 15.83
N TRP A 235 5.42 -27.69 16.86
CA TRP A 235 4.36 -28.42 17.54
C TRP A 235 2.96 -27.85 17.23
N HIS A 236 2.91 -26.85 16.37
CA HIS A 236 1.67 -26.25 15.88
C HIS A 236 1.07 -27.10 14.77
N ALA A 237 -0.22 -27.01 14.56
CA ALA A 237 -0.99 -28.02 13.87
C ALA A 237 -1.71 -27.51 12.60
N ALA A 238 -1.17 -26.50 11.94
CA ALA A 238 -1.65 -26.13 10.59
C ALA A 238 -1.54 -27.34 9.64
N SER A 239 -2.48 -27.48 8.72
CA SER A 239 -2.56 -28.62 7.81
C SER A 239 -2.43 -28.19 6.36
N LEU A 240 -2.25 -29.18 5.47
CA LEU A 240 -2.34 -29.01 4.03
C LEU A 240 -3.73 -29.40 3.54
N SER A 241 -4.17 -28.76 2.46
CA SER A 241 -5.41 -29.04 1.74
C SER A 241 -5.11 -29.22 0.26
N ASP A 242 -5.79 -30.15 -0.40
CA ASP A 242 -5.70 -30.35 -1.86
C ASP A 242 -6.48 -29.30 -2.67
N GLY A 243 -6.91 -28.20 -2.02
CA GLY A 243 -7.65 -27.12 -2.64
C GLY A 243 -6.79 -25.93 -3.09
N GLY A 244 -5.50 -26.15 -3.34
CA GLY A 244 -4.53 -25.15 -3.80
C GLY A 244 -4.75 -24.67 -5.24
N ILE A 245 -3.92 -23.75 -5.69
CA ILE A 245 -3.99 -23.16 -7.02
C ILE A 245 -3.68 -24.22 -8.06
N GLY A 246 -4.52 -24.33 -9.11
CA GLY A 246 -4.37 -25.37 -10.13
C GLY A 246 -4.63 -26.79 -9.65
N GLY A 247 -5.24 -26.97 -8.48
CA GLY A 247 -5.49 -28.28 -7.88
C GLY A 247 -4.27 -28.85 -7.13
N SER A 248 -3.33 -27.99 -6.77
CA SER A 248 -2.14 -28.30 -5.96
C SER A 248 -2.49 -28.37 -4.47
N GLN A 249 -1.48 -28.52 -3.62
CA GLN A 249 -1.62 -28.38 -2.19
C GLN A 249 -1.47 -26.91 -1.76
N CYS A 250 -2.15 -26.55 -0.67
CA CYS A 250 -2.00 -25.25 -0.03
C CYS A 250 -2.04 -25.39 1.49
N LEU A 251 -1.53 -24.40 2.19
CA LEU A 251 -1.69 -24.30 3.63
C LEU A 251 -3.16 -24.02 3.99
N MET A 252 -3.67 -24.69 5.01
CA MET A 252 -4.98 -24.43 5.60
C MET A 252 -4.80 -24.07 7.08
N LEU A 253 -5.18 -22.85 7.44
CA LEU A 253 -5.34 -22.41 8.80
C LEU A 253 -6.82 -22.56 9.16
N ASP A 254 -7.13 -23.62 9.92
CA ASP A 254 -8.50 -24.04 10.20
C ASP A 254 -8.95 -23.55 11.58
N GLY A 255 -9.65 -22.44 11.59
CA GLY A 255 -10.31 -21.89 12.78
C GLY A 255 -11.76 -22.32 12.95
N SER A 256 -12.27 -23.27 12.15
CA SER A 256 -13.69 -23.68 12.23
C SER A 256 -14.06 -24.32 13.55
N GLY A 257 -13.11 -24.96 14.24
CA GLY A 257 -13.26 -25.52 15.58
C GLY A 257 -12.91 -24.55 16.72
N GLU A 258 -12.46 -23.34 16.37
CA GLU A 258 -12.04 -22.31 17.32
C GLU A 258 -13.13 -21.25 17.48
N SER A 259 -13.00 -20.44 18.53
CA SER A 259 -13.87 -19.27 18.77
C SER A 259 -13.01 -18.06 18.97
N PHE A 260 -12.79 -17.29 17.91
CA PHE A 260 -12.10 -16.01 17.99
C PHE A 260 -13.05 -14.99 18.63
N THR A 261 -12.66 -14.42 19.75
CA THR A 261 -13.55 -13.65 20.63
C THR A 261 -13.59 -12.16 20.33
N ALA A 262 -12.56 -11.65 19.69
CA ALA A 262 -12.35 -10.21 19.41
C ALA A 262 -12.21 -9.34 20.68
N ASP A 263 -11.99 -9.92 21.87
CA ASP A 263 -11.78 -9.19 23.12
C ASP A 263 -10.30 -8.90 23.43
N GLY A 264 -9.41 -9.34 22.54
CA GLY A 264 -7.97 -9.17 22.68
C GLY A 264 -7.25 -10.33 23.37
N SER A 265 -7.97 -11.34 23.87
CA SER A 265 -7.39 -12.49 24.54
C SER A 265 -6.97 -13.62 23.59
N ASP A 266 -7.35 -13.52 22.30
CA ASP A 266 -7.12 -14.56 21.32
C ASP A 266 -5.64 -14.89 21.14
N TRP A 267 -5.35 -16.19 21.22
CA TRP A 267 -4.06 -16.81 20.98
C TRP A 267 -4.31 -18.23 20.48
N HIS A 268 -4.19 -18.42 19.17
CA HIS A 268 -4.55 -19.68 18.51
C HIS A 268 -3.31 -20.36 17.93
N ASP A 269 -2.61 -21.12 18.75
CA ASP A 269 -1.37 -21.84 18.41
C ASP A 269 -1.59 -23.29 17.96
N GLY A 270 -2.84 -23.69 17.75
CA GLY A 270 -3.20 -25.00 17.20
C GLY A 270 -3.24 -25.00 15.67
N SER A 271 -4.40 -25.35 15.11
CA SER A 271 -4.64 -25.41 13.65
C SER A 271 -4.53 -24.06 12.92
N CYS A 272 -4.48 -22.96 13.65
CA CYS A 272 -4.39 -21.59 13.14
C CYS A 272 -2.97 -21.01 13.20
N HIS A 273 -1.97 -21.86 13.31
CA HIS A 273 -0.56 -21.47 13.35
C HIS A 273 0.27 -22.30 12.37
N PHE A 274 0.84 -21.60 11.37
CA PHE A 274 1.90 -22.13 10.53
C PHE A 274 3.24 -21.65 11.08
N GLU A 275 4.13 -22.58 11.32
CA GLU A 275 5.48 -22.31 11.79
C GLU A 275 6.49 -23.06 10.91
N TYR A 276 7.38 -22.32 10.27
CA TYR A 276 8.57 -22.88 9.66
C TYR A 276 9.81 -22.30 10.35
N TRP A 277 10.65 -23.17 10.89
CA TRP A 277 11.94 -22.78 11.47
C TRP A 277 13.06 -23.71 10.98
N ALA A 278 14.22 -23.10 10.72
CA ALA A 278 15.37 -23.76 10.14
C ALA A 278 16.13 -24.63 11.16
N GLY A 279 15.72 -24.60 12.41
CA GLY A 279 16.27 -25.47 13.46
C GLY A 279 15.56 -26.81 13.55
N ASN A 280 16.06 -27.67 14.42
CA ASN A 280 15.42 -28.91 14.82
C ASN A 280 15.65 -29.13 16.32
N TRP A 281 14.62 -29.50 17.02
CA TRP A 281 14.68 -29.81 18.46
C TRP A 281 15.13 -31.25 18.77
N GLN A 282 15.44 -32.03 17.72
CA GLN A 282 16.00 -33.36 17.83
C GLN A 282 17.51 -33.34 17.56
N ASP A 283 18.17 -34.44 17.86
CA ASP A 283 19.60 -34.65 17.62
C ASP A 283 19.96 -34.43 16.13
N PRO A 284 21.05 -33.73 15.79
CA PRO A 284 21.53 -33.56 14.42
C PRO A 284 21.61 -34.84 13.58
N GLU A 285 21.86 -36.00 14.19
CA GLU A 285 21.90 -37.29 13.50
C GLU A 285 20.52 -37.71 12.94
N THR A 286 19.43 -37.11 13.42
CA THR A 286 18.06 -37.40 12.96
C THR A 286 17.55 -36.47 11.88
N TYR A 287 18.35 -35.52 11.40
CA TYR A 287 18.02 -34.55 10.35
C TYR A 287 17.75 -35.17 8.96
N GLY A 288 18.03 -36.45 8.77
CA GLY A 288 18.05 -37.09 7.44
C GLY A 288 16.78 -36.95 6.58
N THR A 289 15.68 -36.45 7.13
CA THR A 289 14.42 -36.25 6.40
C THR A 289 13.93 -34.80 6.46
N TRP A 290 14.66 -33.91 7.12
CA TRP A 290 14.26 -32.54 7.26
C TRP A 290 15.21 -31.59 6.53
N ASP A 291 14.67 -30.76 5.68
CA ASP A 291 15.47 -29.83 4.91
C ASP A 291 16.20 -28.80 5.78
N GLY A 292 15.57 -28.22 6.77
CA GLY A 292 16.17 -27.31 7.74
C GLY A 292 16.87 -26.08 7.15
N ARG A 293 16.66 -25.80 5.84
CA ARG A 293 17.25 -24.64 5.20
C ARG A 293 16.67 -23.37 5.76
N ARG A 294 17.48 -22.33 5.86
CA ARG A 294 17.02 -20.98 6.17
C ARG A 294 16.32 -20.41 4.94
N LEU A 295 15.35 -19.54 5.15
CA LEU A 295 14.67 -18.88 4.03
C LEU A 295 15.66 -18.01 3.23
N ASN A 296 16.64 -17.41 3.89
CA ASN A 296 17.71 -16.64 3.22
C ASN A 296 18.77 -17.48 2.49
N ASP A 297 18.69 -18.81 2.54
CA ASP A 297 19.43 -19.71 1.65
C ASP A 297 18.70 -19.93 0.31
N ILE A 298 17.42 -19.57 0.24
CA ILE A 298 16.56 -19.72 -0.93
C ILE A 298 16.38 -18.38 -1.64
N VAL A 299 16.16 -17.31 -0.87
CA VAL A 299 15.93 -15.95 -1.36
C VAL A 299 17.00 -15.02 -0.79
N ASP A 300 17.56 -14.18 -1.65
CA ASP A 300 18.50 -13.13 -1.22
C ASP A 300 17.77 -11.96 -0.57
N PHE A 301 17.82 -11.89 0.76
CA PHE A 301 17.25 -10.81 1.57
C PHE A 301 18.23 -9.65 1.83
N THR A 302 19.34 -9.53 1.09
CA THR A 302 20.31 -8.44 1.30
C THR A 302 19.64 -7.06 1.21
N ASN A 303 18.66 -6.91 0.33
CA ASN A 303 17.92 -5.66 0.13
C ASN A 303 16.46 -5.76 0.63
N PHE A 304 16.22 -6.45 1.72
CA PHE A 304 14.87 -6.73 2.23
C PHE A 304 13.99 -5.48 2.41
N GLY A 305 14.56 -4.32 2.75
CA GLY A 305 13.82 -3.06 2.86
C GLY A 305 13.17 -2.58 1.56
N SER A 306 13.54 -3.17 0.41
CA SER A 306 12.94 -2.93 -0.91
C SER A 306 12.21 -4.16 -1.45
N MET A 307 11.86 -5.10 -0.57
CA MET A 307 11.14 -6.32 -0.92
C MET A 307 9.75 -6.34 -0.31
N VAL A 308 8.91 -7.18 -0.88
CA VAL A 308 7.57 -7.48 -0.38
C VAL A 308 7.44 -8.99 -0.16
N LEU A 309 6.82 -9.36 0.95
CA LEU A 309 6.28 -10.70 1.13
C LEU A 309 4.92 -10.74 0.44
N LYS A 310 4.68 -11.74 -0.40
CA LYS A 310 3.41 -11.97 -1.07
C LYS A 310 2.96 -13.41 -0.86
N PHE A 311 1.66 -13.59 -0.86
CA PHE A 311 1.05 -14.90 -0.99
C PHE A 311 -0.35 -14.79 -1.57
N GLU A 312 -0.87 -15.91 -1.99
CA GLU A 312 -2.26 -16.03 -2.41
C GLU A 312 -3.10 -16.46 -1.22
N VAL A 313 -4.26 -15.84 -1.04
CA VAL A 313 -5.18 -16.15 0.05
C VAL A 313 -6.58 -16.43 -0.49
N LYS A 314 -7.25 -17.42 0.11
CA LYS A 314 -8.66 -17.72 -0.15
C LYS A 314 -9.37 -17.87 1.20
N ILE A 315 -10.46 -17.12 1.38
CA ILE A 315 -11.29 -17.13 2.57
C ILE A 315 -12.72 -17.45 2.14
N PRO A 316 -13.29 -18.61 2.54
CA PRO A 316 -14.66 -18.98 2.22
C PRO A 316 -15.69 -18.00 2.81
N GLU A 317 -16.85 -17.87 2.14
CA GLU A 317 -17.93 -16.99 2.60
C GLU A 317 -18.62 -17.50 3.88
N ASP A 318 -18.68 -18.82 4.05
CA ASP A 318 -19.27 -19.47 5.21
C ASP A 318 -18.36 -19.51 6.44
N HIS A 319 -17.07 -19.18 6.27
CA HIS A 319 -16.07 -19.03 7.33
C HIS A 319 -15.35 -17.69 7.23
N PRO A 320 -16.08 -16.56 7.33
CA PRO A 320 -15.50 -15.24 7.15
C PRO A 320 -14.52 -14.91 8.28
N TRP A 321 -13.50 -14.13 7.93
CA TRP A 321 -12.52 -13.65 8.89
C TRP A 321 -12.82 -12.19 9.26
N THR A 322 -13.34 -11.99 10.47
CA THR A 322 -13.84 -10.69 10.94
C THR A 322 -13.19 -10.19 12.22
N GLY A 323 -12.26 -10.91 12.78
CA GLY A 323 -11.56 -10.56 14.02
C GLY A 323 -10.36 -11.44 14.27
N CYS A 324 -9.55 -11.10 15.25
CA CYS A 324 -8.25 -11.68 15.59
C CYS A 324 -7.22 -11.57 14.45
N PRO A 325 -6.28 -10.65 14.51
CA PRO A 325 -5.30 -10.43 13.45
C PRO A 325 -4.36 -11.61 13.28
N MET A 326 -3.84 -11.75 12.07
CA MET A 326 -2.69 -12.61 11.81
C MET A 326 -1.40 -11.83 12.03
N GLN A 327 -0.52 -12.38 12.82
CA GLN A 327 0.85 -11.90 12.98
C GLN A 327 1.76 -12.64 11.99
N ILE A 328 2.47 -11.90 11.17
CA ILE A 328 3.42 -12.41 10.19
C ILE A 328 4.81 -12.09 10.72
N ILE A 329 5.61 -13.11 11.01
CA ILE A 329 6.84 -12.97 11.80
C ILE A 329 7.98 -13.64 11.05
N PHE A 330 9.06 -12.89 10.82
CA PHE A 330 10.36 -13.46 10.48
C PHE A 330 11.24 -13.51 11.72
N SER A 331 12.02 -14.57 11.87
CA SER A 331 12.93 -14.71 13.00
C SER A 331 14.27 -15.33 12.62
N ASP A 332 15.28 -15.09 13.45
CA ASP A 332 16.59 -15.71 13.37
C ASP A 332 16.50 -17.20 13.75
N VAL A 333 17.40 -18.00 13.23
CA VAL A 333 17.53 -19.44 13.55
C VAL A 333 17.75 -19.73 15.03
N THR A 334 18.23 -18.76 15.80
CA THR A 334 18.41 -18.90 17.24
C THR A 334 17.13 -18.79 18.04
N LEU A 335 16.04 -18.31 17.41
CA LEU A 335 14.70 -18.18 17.99
C LEU A 335 13.84 -19.32 17.47
N VAL A 336 13.46 -20.23 18.32
CA VAL A 336 12.57 -21.35 18.00
C VAL A 336 11.42 -21.37 18.97
N SER A 337 10.23 -21.72 18.51
CA SER A 337 9.02 -21.73 19.33
C SER A 337 9.06 -22.83 20.41
N ASN A 338 9.72 -23.94 20.10
CA ASN A 338 9.88 -25.06 21.02
C ASN A 338 11.27 -25.68 20.88
N GLY A 339 12.19 -25.28 21.73
CA GLY A 339 13.53 -25.80 21.72
C GLY A 339 14.04 -26.16 23.11
N SER A 340 14.81 -27.22 23.21
CA SER A 340 15.60 -27.53 24.40
C SER A 340 16.96 -26.86 24.29
N ALA A 341 17.46 -26.33 25.38
CA ALA A 341 18.82 -25.74 25.43
C ALA A 341 19.86 -26.75 24.93
N GLY A 342 20.75 -26.28 24.01
CA GLY A 342 21.83 -27.10 23.47
C GLY A 342 21.50 -27.87 22.19
N VAL A 343 20.26 -27.79 21.68
CA VAL A 343 19.90 -28.30 20.35
C VAL A 343 20.65 -27.50 19.28
N LYS A 344 21.01 -28.13 18.18
CA LYS A 344 21.71 -27.50 17.06
C LYS A 344 20.84 -27.45 15.82
N ASP A 345 21.01 -26.41 15.03
CA ASP A 345 20.50 -26.37 13.68
C ASP A 345 21.33 -27.24 12.72
N ILE A 346 20.86 -27.34 11.46
CA ILE A 346 21.58 -28.14 10.43
C ILE A 346 22.98 -27.59 10.10
N TYR A 347 23.29 -26.34 10.48
CA TYR A 347 24.59 -25.70 10.29
C TYR A 347 25.50 -25.90 11.49
N GLY A 348 25.02 -26.60 12.54
CA GLY A 348 25.77 -26.88 13.77
C GLY A 348 25.77 -25.75 14.81
N ASN A 349 24.96 -24.70 14.62
CA ASN A 349 24.78 -23.62 15.59
C ASN A 349 23.95 -24.12 16.77
N THR A 350 24.37 -23.81 17.99
CA THR A 350 23.60 -24.12 19.18
C THR A 350 22.41 -23.14 19.27
N LEU A 351 21.20 -23.68 19.34
CA LEU A 351 19.98 -22.90 19.53
C LEU A 351 19.80 -22.55 21.01
N ALA A 352 19.33 -21.34 21.28
CA ALA A 352 18.88 -20.99 22.61
C ALA A 352 17.63 -21.82 22.91
N GLY A 353 17.50 -22.31 24.13
CA GLY A 353 16.28 -22.94 24.59
C GLY A 353 15.18 -21.85 24.59
N CYS A 354 14.13 -22.07 23.82
CA CYS A 354 12.99 -21.16 23.70
C CYS A 354 11.71 -21.86 24.11
N ASN A 355 10.74 -21.07 24.43
CA ASN A 355 9.36 -21.47 24.52
C ASN A 355 8.52 -20.45 23.70
N ASN A 356 7.23 -20.63 23.63
CA ASN A 356 6.34 -19.74 22.87
C ASN A 356 6.43 -18.27 23.30
N THR A 357 7.04 -17.96 24.43
CA THR A 357 7.06 -16.59 24.96
C THR A 357 7.96 -15.66 24.15
N TYR A 358 8.83 -16.15 23.28
CA TYR A 358 9.64 -15.27 22.42
C TYR A 358 8.78 -14.40 21.50
N PHE A 359 7.58 -14.85 21.13
CA PHE A 359 6.64 -14.07 20.32
C PHE A 359 6.21 -12.78 21.01
N ASN A 360 6.12 -12.75 22.33
CA ASN A 360 5.70 -11.60 23.14
C ASN A 360 6.76 -11.15 24.16
N ASP A 361 7.99 -11.63 24.06
CA ASP A 361 9.09 -11.23 24.93
C ASP A 361 9.55 -9.81 24.60
N ALA A 362 9.29 -8.87 25.51
CA ALA A 362 9.65 -7.47 25.35
C ALA A 362 11.17 -7.24 25.29
N SER A 363 11.99 -8.15 25.82
CA SER A 363 13.45 -8.05 25.76
C SER A 363 13.98 -8.31 24.34
N ILE A 364 13.29 -9.11 23.57
CA ILE A 364 13.57 -9.40 22.15
C ILE A 364 12.88 -8.39 21.26
N SER A 365 11.61 -8.05 21.59
CA SER A 365 10.75 -7.13 20.85
C SER A 365 10.75 -7.39 19.35
N LEU A 366 10.46 -8.65 18.97
CA LEU A 366 10.56 -9.17 17.61
C LEU A 366 9.58 -8.43 16.66
N PRO A 367 10.08 -7.71 15.65
CA PRO A 367 9.23 -6.94 14.75
C PRO A 367 8.46 -7.86 13.81
N ARG A 368 7.20 -7.48 13.54
CA ARG A 368 6.27 -8.23 12.70
C ARG A 368 5.32 -7.31 11.94
N TYR A 369 4.62 -7.90 10.97
CA TYR A 369 3.44 -7.30 10.37
C TYR A 369 2.20 -7.87 11.06
N ILE A 370 1.23 -7.00 11.37
CA ILE A 370 -0.06 -7.41 11.96
C ILE A 370 -1.14 -7.15 10.92
N TRP A 371 -1.66 -8.23 10.33
CA TRP A 371 -2.59 -8.18 9.22
C TRP A 371 -4.04 -8.29 9.70
N ARG A 372 -4.86 -7.33 9.26
CA ARG A 372 -6.28 -7.17 9.60
C ARG A 372 -7.11 -6.99 8.33
N PRO A 373 -7.36 -8.06 7.55
CA PRO A 373 -8.02 -7.90 6.25
C PRO A 373 -9.43 -7.32 6.35
N TRP A 374 -10.15 -7.56 7.43
CA TRP A 374 -11.48 -6.99 7.64
C TRP A 374 -11.48 -5.46 7.77
N ALA A 375 -10.39 -4.84 8.23
CA ALA A 375 -10.26 -3.40 8.33
C ALA A 375 -10.30 -2.73 6.95
N ASP A 376 -9.83 -3.45 5.93
CA ASP A 376 -9.86 -3.03 4.52
C ASP A 376 -11.08 -3.58 3.77
N GLY A 377 -12.02 -4.21 4.48
CA GLY A 377 -13.25 -4.77 3.92
C GLY A 377 -13.13 -6.17 3.34
N MET A 378 -11.96 -6.81 3.43
CA MET A 378 -11.78 -8.19 2.99
C MET A 378 -12.09 -9.16 4.14
N ILE A 379 -13.36 -9.50 4.30
CA ILE A 379 -13.81 -10.50 5.29
C ILE A 379 -13.88 -11.90 4.70
N HIS A 380 -14.08 -12.04 3.41
CA HIS A 380 -13.99 -13.25 2.61
C HIS A 380 -13.54 -12.88 1.19
N THR A 381 -13.14 -13.88 0.42
CA THR A 381 -12.74 -13.71 -0.98
C THR A 381 -13.74 -14.32 -1.97
N SER A 382 -14.98 -14.58 -1.52
CA SER A 382 -16.02 -15.29 -2.29
C SER A 382 -15.57 -16.67 -2.79
N GLY A 383 -14.65 -17.30 -2.06
CA GLY A 383 -14.06 -18.59 -2.45
C GLY A 383 -13.01 -18.51 -3.56
N GLU A 384 -12.68 -17.30 -4.02
CA GLU A 384 -11.66 -17.08 -5.03
C GLU A 384 -10.29 -16.84 -4.40
N TRP A 385 -9.23 -17.12 -5.14
CA TRP A 385 -7.87 -16.75 -4.76
C TRP A 385 -7.59 -15.28 -5.06
N VAL A 386 -6.95 -14.60 -4.12
CA VAL A 386 -6.49 -13.21 -4.29
C VAL A 386 -5.05 -13.06 -3.83
N THR A 387 -4.28 -12.21 -4.49
CA THR A 387 -2.90 -11.90 -4.09
C THR A 387 -2.88 -10.82 -3.04
N VAL A 388 -2.17 -11.05 -1.93
CA VAL A 388 -1.86 -10.06 -0.91
C VAL A 388 -0.37 -9.76 -0.86
N SER A 389 -0.02 -8.53 -0.45
CA SER A 389 1.36 -8.04 -0.49
C SER A 389 1.66 -7.24 0.78
N PHE A 390 2.78 -7.52 1.41
CA PHE A 390 3.24 -6.90 2.65
C PHE A 390 4.66 -6.36 2.45
N PRO A 391 4.86 -5.04 2.34
CA PRO A 391 6.20 -4.47 2.28
C PRO A 391 7.00 -4.90 3.51
N ILE A 392 8.19 -5.46 3.32
CA ILE A 392 9.00 -5.92 4.45
C ILE A 392 9.44 -4.73 5.32
N SER A 393 9.52 -3.53 4.75
CA SER A 393 9.75 -2.29 5.51
C SER A 393 8.69 -1.98 6.56
N ASP A 394 7.49 -2.55 6.43
CA ASP A 394 6.34 -2.30 7.31
C ASP A 394 6.27 -3.29 8.50
N PHE A 395 7.20 -4.24 8.55
CA PHE A 395 7.38 -5.14 9.68
C PHE A 395 8.02 -4.38 10.84
N SER A 396 7.24 -3.62 11.56
CA SER A 396 7.69 -2.69 12.60
C SER A 396 6.89 -2.75 13.90
N SER A 397 5.85 -3.57 13.94
CA SER A 397 5.00 -3.73 15.12
C SER A 397 5.53 -4.82 16.05
N PHE A 398 5.32 -4.63 17.35
CA PHE A 398 5.44 -5.68 18.34
C PHE A 398 4.11 -6.45 18.44
N TRP A 399 4.06 -7.52 19.22
CA TRP A 399 2.91 -8.43 19.27
C TRP A 399 1.59 -7.77 19.66
N ASP A 400 1.64 -6.71 20.47
CA ASP A 400 0.50 -5.93 20.97
C ASP A 400 0.14 -4.73 20.09
N GLY A 401 0.76 -4.61 18.91
CA GLY A 401 0.57 -3.50 17.99
C GLY A 401 1.38 -2.25 18.30
N SER A 402 2.08 -2.20 19.42
CA SER A 402 3.02 -1.11 19.72
C SER A 402 4.24 -1.17 18.79
N PRO A 403 5.00 -0.09 18.63
CA PRO A 403 6.23 -0.12 17.84
C PRO A 403 7.25 -1.12 18.43
N ALA A 404 7.78 -2.01 17.60
CA ALA A 404 8.86 -2.89 18.01
C ALA A 404 10.15 -2.11 18.24
N THR A 405 10.92 -2.47 19.26
CA THR A 405 12.28 -1.93 19.51
C THR A 405 13.35 -2.76 18.81
N GLY A 406 13.09 -4.05 18.57
CA GLY A 406 13.90 -4.91 17.71
C GLY A 406 13.84 -4.47 16.26
N LYS A 407 14.80 -4.91 15.47
CA LYS A 407 14.88 -4.61 14.03
C LYS A 407 15.16 -5.87 13.25
N LEU A 408 14.58 -5.96 12.06
CA LEU A 408 14.97 -6.98 11.10
C LEU A 408 16.38 -6.72 10.61
N THR A 409 17.13 -7.81 10.48
CA THR A 409 18.44 -7.88 9.80
C THR A 409 18.36 -8.97 8.74
N LYS A 410 19.37 -9.14 7.91
CA LYS A 410 19.37 -10.24 6.92
C LYS A 410 19.34 -11.64 7.59
N GLU A 411 19.79 -11.75 8.82
CA GLU A 411 19.75 -13.00 9.61
C GLU A 411 18.33 -13.33 10.09
N SER A 412 17.46 -12.33 10.22
CA SER A 412 16.07 -12.52 10.64
C SER A 412 15.23 -13.36 9.67
N PHE A 413 15.70 -13.57 8.45
CA PHE A 413 14.98 -14.33 7.44
C PHE A 413 15.41 -15.80 7.41
N ALA A 414 15.49 -16.42 8.56
CA ALA A 414 15.72 -17.87 8.69
C ALA A 414 14.38 -18.61 8.78
N ASN A 415 13.43 -18.08 9.52
CA ASN A 415 12.15 -18.70 9.86
C ASN A 415 10.99 -17.79 9.42
N LEU A 416 9.79 -18.37 9.29
CA LEU A 416 8.54 -17.65 9.02
C LEU A 416 7.41 -18.26 9.85
N GLU A 417 6.63 -17.37 10.48
CA GLU A 417 5.42 -17.70 11.24
C GLU A 417 4.22 -16.94 10.67
N LEU A 418 3.11 -17.62 10.55
CA LEU A 418 1.78 -17.04 10.29
C LEU A 418 0.89 -17.46 11.45
N PHE A 419 0.52 -16.51 12.30
CA PHE A 419 -0.04 -16.81 13.60
C PHE A 419 -1.22 -15.90 13.96
N PHE A 420 -2.36 -16.49 14.36
CA PHE A 420 -3.50 -15.74 14.82
C PHE A 420 -3.36 -15.36 16.30
N ALA A 421 -3.09 -14.11 16.57
CA ALA A 421 -2.97 -13.59 17.92
C ALA A 421 -3.39 -12.12 17.99
N ALA A 422 -4.29 -11.80 18.94
CA ALA A 422 -4.86 -10.47 19.08
C ALA A 422 -3.94 -9.46 19.81
N GLY A 423 -2.92 -9.94 20.52
CA GLY A 423 -1.94 -9.08 21.18
C GLY A 423 -2.51 -8.19 22.27
N SER A 424 -3.52 -8.66 22.98
CA SER A 424 -4.25 -7.92 24.04
C SER A 424 -5.03 -6.69 23.53
N THR A 425 -5.25 -6.57 22.23
CA THR A 425 -6.07 -5.51 21.64
C THR A 425 -7.41 -6.07 21.16
N SER A 426 -8.50 -5.45 21.64
CA SER A 426 -9.85 -5.81 21.18
C SER A 426 -10.07 -5.31 19.76
N GLU A 427 -10.30 -6.21 18.82
CA GLU A 427 -10.39 -5.86 17.39
C GLU A 427 -11.34 -6.79 16.61
N GLY A 428 -12.14 -6.18 15.75
CA GLY A 428 -13.04 -6.90 14.85
C GLY A 428 -14.29 -7.43 15.54
N SER A 429 -14.77 -8.58 15.08
CA SER A 429 -15.94 -9.28 15.59
C SER A 429 -15.63 -10.77 15.79
N PRO A 430 -16.32 -11.47 16.70
CA PRO A 430 -16.13 -12.89 16.88
C PRO A 430 -16.33 -13.67 15.58
N CYS A 431 -15.47 -14.66 15.32
CA CYS A 431 -15.52 -15.48 14.11
C CYS A 431 -14.85 -16.83 14.31
N SER A 432 -14.99 -17.70 13.31
CA SER A 432 -14.32 -19.01 13.21
C SER A 432 -13.83 -19.19 11.76
N PRO A 433 -12.77 -18.47 11.37
CA PRO A 433 -12.36 -18.40 9.97
C PRO A 433 -11.65 -19.64 9.50
N ILE A 434 -11.75 -19.92 8.20
CA ILE A 434 -10.84 -20.80 7.49
C ILE A 434 -10.05 -19.94 6.50
N VAL A 435 -8.73 -20.06 6.52
CA VAL A 435 -7.85 -19.29 5.64
C VAL A 435 -6.93 -20.25 4.90
N TYR A 436 -7.05 -20.28 3.57
CA TYR A 436 -6.12 -21.00 2.71
C TYR A 436 -5.04 -20.04 2.22
N ILE A 437 -3.80 -20.50 2.20
CA ILE A 437 -2.63 -19.71 1.76
C ILE A 437 -1.80 -20.57 0.81
N ASP A 438 -1.32 -19.94 -0.28
CA ASP A 438 -0.50 -20.61 -1.27
C ASP A 438 0.58 -19.65 -1.81
N ASN A 439 1.62 -20.19 -2.45
CA ASN A 439 2.68 -19.44 -3.15
C ASN A 439 3.30 -18.30 -2.33
N ILE A 440 3.72 -18.59 -1.08
CA ILE A 440 4.43 -17.62 -0.25
C ILE A 440 5.78 -17.32 -0.89
N ARG A 441 6.01 -16.04 -1.21
CA ARG A 441 7.24 -15.58 -1.88
C ARG A 441 7.70 -14.23 -1.37
N ALA A 442 9.00 -13.99 -1.41
CA ALA A 442 9.59 -12.70 -1.14
C ALA A 442 10.26 -12.16 -2.42
N VAL A 443 9.74 -11.08 -2.94
CA VAL A 443 10.15 -10.53 -4.25
C VAL A 443 10.50 -9.04 -4.13
N PRO A 444 11.29 -8.47 -5.07
CA PRO A 444 11.49 -7.03 -5.14
C PRO A 444 10.14 -6.29 -5.25
N ALA A 445 10.01 -5.13 -4.60
CA ALA A 445 8.80 -4.32 -4.63
C ALA A 445 8.50 -3.71 -6.01
N LYS A 446 9.49 -3.60 -6.90
CA LYS A 446 9.38 -3.05 -8.26
C LYS A 446 10.30 -3.78 -9.23
#